data_653b3d142a0e120416e9842e74f8af4f
#
_entry.id   653b3d142a0e120416e9842e74f8af4f
#
_cell.length_a   1.000
_cell.length_b   1.000
_cell.length_c   1.000
_cell.angle_alpha   90.00
_cell.angle_beta   90.00
_cell.angle_gamma   90.00
#
_symmetry.space_group_name_H-M   'P 1'
#
loop_
_entity.id
_entity.type
_entity.pdbx_description
1 polymer ?
#
loop_
_entity_poly.entity_id
_entity_poly.type
_entity_poly.pdbx_seq_one_letter_code
_entity_poly.pdbx_strand_id
1 'polypeptide(L)'
;MTTHLPPELLLQVSQRIEAAVGLHFPQERLRELDRKIRLAARELAFLDTVAFAHWILSSPLADDQIRMLAGHLYVEETYFFRDPPVWGILQNTILPPLIASREGTNQRLRLWSAACSTGEEAYSIAITLAQVALPNQQDWKCSILATDINPDALRCAQLGIYSPWSFRGTSPDIRSRYFRPTSNGQFAIRSEIKKTVTFAQANLVSSTPIPNSGLMDVIFCRNVLFYFTPERVKRVLERFYDTLVDGGWLLVGPEDSTYLTASPFVPVVKQGLTIYRKELLPASRSPVVFPAAQTGIPSATPRSLPPLVLPPPTSSAPYPNLHLAPSPRMEDTFTPESSPQLQAPAASPTASSPHSSQPEILYEQAYALHKQGQYEQVVNLLLPRCRAGEDPHSPITISTHEFSLLARAYVNQGHLTDAQHWCEQALRNDQSDPSLHYLLATIFLEQERIPDAIHAFHGALSANPDFALAHFALGNLLQQQQQHEEARHHLSNALAILQRTSPDVVLPETTGLTAGRLTELIEVMLQR
;
A
#
# COMPACT_ATOMS: atom_id res chain seq x y z
N MET A 1 -21.87 0.05 -17.35
CA MET A 1 -20.77 -0.63 -18.10
C MET A 1 -19.50 -0.58 -17.29
N THR A 2 -19.04 -1.68 -16.79
CA THR A 2 -17.63 -1.84 -16.50
C THR A 2 -16.89 -1.99 -17.83
N THR A 3 -16.98 -0.94 -18.66
CA THR A 3 -16.29 -0.94 -19.95
C THR A 3 -14.81 -0.85 -19.67
N HIS A 4 -14.11 -1.94 -19.99
CA HIS A 4 -12.67 -1.88 -20.13
C HIS A 4 -12.32 -0.71 -21.04
N LEU A 5 -11.33 0.06 -20.66
CA LEU A 5 -10.85 1.14 -21.53
C LEU A 5 -10.42 0.56 -22.89
N PRO A 6 -10.77 1.23 -24.00
CA PRO A 6 -10.22 0.85 -25.30
C PRO A 6 -8.70 0.75 -25.22
N PRO A 7 -8.06 -0.27 -25.84
CA PRO A 7 -6.61 -0.48 -25.71
C PRO A 7 -5.77 0.74 -26.08
N GLU A 8 -6.19 1.49 -27.09
CA GLU A 8 -5.50 2.72 -27.52
C GLU A 8 -5.59 3.83 -26.46
N LEU A 9 -6.77 4.01 -25.85
CA LEU A 9 -6.99 5.00 -24.79
C LEU A 9 -6.22 4.61 -23.53
N LEU A 10 -6.23 3.33 -23.17
CA LEU A 10 -5.47 2.80 -22.04
C LEU A 10 -3.96 3.00 -22.20
N LEU A 11 -3.44 2.83 -23.43
CA LEU A 11 -2.04 3.09 -23.72
C LEU A 11 -1.69 4.57 -23.58
N GLN A 12 -2.55 5.47 -24.08
CA GLN A 12 -2.37 6.92 -23.90
C GLN A 12 -2.38 7.32 -22.43
N VAL A 13 -3.31 6.76 -21.63
CA VAL A 13 -3.38 6.97 -20.18
C VAL A 13 -2.11 6.46 -19.52
N SER A 14 -1.62 5.26 -19.89
CA SER A 14 -0.35 4.71 -19.40
C SER A 14 0.83 5.66 -19.64
N GLN A 15 0.98 6.15 -20.87
CA GLN A 15 2.03 7.10 -21.24
C GLN A 15 1.92 8.42 -20.45
N ARG A 16 0.68 8.89 -20.24
CA ARG A 16 0.43 10.09 -19.47
C ARG A 16 0.80 9.94 -17.99
N ILE A 17 0.40 8.83 -17.38
CA ILE A 17 0.74 8.47 -16.00
C ILE A 17 2.26 8.33 -15.87
N GLU A 18 2.91 7.66 -16.81
CA GLU A 18 4.34 7.54 -16.83
C GLU A 18 5.02 8.91 -16.88
N ALA A 19 4.56 9.81 -17.75
CA ALA A 19 5.12 11.15 -17.85
C ALA A 19 4.98 11.96 -16.55
N ALA A 20 3.80 11.88 -15.89
CA ALA A 20 3.46 12.71 -14.75
C ALA A 20 3.94 12.12 -13.41
N VAL A 21 3.68 10.85 -13.19
CA VAL A 21 3.89 10.17 -11.90
C VAL A 21 5.19 9.37 -11.88
N GLY A 22 5.62 8.89 -13.04
CA GLY A 22 6.80 8.04 -13.17
C GLY A 22 6.48 6.56 -13.30
N LEU A 23 5.24 6.17 -13.04
CA LEU A 23 4.81 4.76 -13.06
C LEU A 23 4.76 4.22 -14.49
N HIS A 24 5.50 3.17 -14.73
CA HIS A 24 5.52 2.45 -15.99
C HIS A 24 4.64 1.20 -15.92
N PHE A 25 3.69 1.08 -16.85
CA PHE A 25 2.86 -0.10 -17.02
C PHE A 25 3.19 -0.73 -18.38
N PRO A 26 4.08 -1.73 -18.44
CA PRO A 26 4.35 -2.47 -19.67
C PRO A 26 3.08 -3.19 -20.16
N GLN A 27 3.11 -3.69 -21.39
CA GLN A 27 1.93 -4.24 -22.05
C GLN A 27 1.25 -5.36 -21.26
N GLU A 28 2.04 -6.17 -20.54
CA GLU A 28 1.57 -7.27 -19.68
C GLU A 28 0.79 -6.77 -18.46
N ARG A 29 1.08 -5.54 -18.00
CA ARG A 29 0.46 -4.92 -16.83
C ARG A 29 -0.66 -3.92 -17.16
N LEU A 30 -1.00 -3.73 -18.43
CA LEU A 30 -2.09 -2.81 -18.82
C LEU A 30 -3.46 -3.23 -18.25
N ARG A 31 -3.69 -4.53 -18.04
CA ARG A 31 -4.92 -5.01 -17.36
C ARG A 31 -4.98 -4.57 -15.90
N GLU A 32 -3.84 -4.53 -15.24
CA GLU A 32 -3.74 -4.00 -13.87
C GLU A 32 -4.04 -2.50 -13.86
N LEU A 33 -3.47 -1.75 -14.80
CA LEU A 33 -3.75 -0.32 -14.96
C LEU A 33 -5.23 -0.07 -15.20
N ASP A 34 -5.88 -0.79 -16.13
CA ASP A 34 -7.30 -0.66 -16.41
C ASP A 34 -8.15 -0.85 -15.15
N ARG A 35 -7.85 -1.89 -14.36
CA ARG A 35 -8.52 -2.13 -13.07
C ARG A 35 -8.33 -0.97 -12.09
N LYS A 36 -7.10 -0.44 -11.97
CA LYS A 36 -6.78 0.67 -11.06
C LYS A 36 -7.43 1.97 -11.51
N ILE A 37 -7.46 2.25 -12.81
CA ILE A 37 -8.15 3.43 -13.36
C ILE A 37 -9.65 3.35 -13.12
N ARG A 38 -10.26 2.18 -13.27
CA ARG A 38 -11.69 1.99 -12.94
C ARG A 38 -11.96 2.20 -11.45
N LEU A 39 -11.09 1.70 -10.58
CA LEU A 39 -11.21 1.91 -9.14
C LEU A 39 -11.08 3.40 -8.80
N ALA A 40 -10.06 4.06 -9.32
CA ALA A 40 -9.85 5.50 -9.13
C ALA A 40 -11.01 6.33 -9.67
N ALA A 41 -11.56 5.99 -10.85
CA ALA A 41 -12.73 6.65 -11.40
C ALA A 41 -13.93 6.57 -10.45
N ARG A 42 -14.19 5.40 -9.86
CA ARG A 42 -15.28 5.20 -8.88
C ARG A 42 -15.08 6.03 -7.61
N GLU A 43 -13.89 5.97 -7.02
CA GLU A 43 -13.58 6.68 -5.78
C GLU A 43 -13.62 8.20 -5.95
N LEU A 44 -13.36 8.66 -7.18
CA LEU A 44 -13.46 10.07 -7.58
C LEU A 44 -14.85 10.43 -8.14
N ALA A 45 -15.83 9.53 -7.97
CA ALA A 45 -17.21 9.68 -8.43
C ALA A 45 -17.35 10.01 -9.93
N PHE A 46 -16.41 9.57 -10.76
CA PHE A 46 -16.61 9.54 -12.20
C PHE A 46 -17.50 8.35 -12.56
N LEU A 47 -18.63 8.63 -13.18
CA LEU A 47 -19.60 7.62 -13.60
C LEU A 47 -19.15 6.80 -14.80
N ASP A 48 -18.21 7.33 -15.57
CA ASP A 48 -17.65 6.69 -16.75
C ASP A 48 -16.12 6.69 -16.70
N THR A 49 -15.54 5.49 -16.80
CA THR A 49 -14.09 5.30 -16.82
C THR A 49 -13.44 5.97 -18.05
N VAL A 50 -14.17 6.04 -19.18
CA VAL A 50 -13.69 6.71 -20.40
C VAL A 50 -13.62 8.22 -20.18
N ALA A 51 -14.63 8.81 -19.54
CA ALA A 51 -14.61 10.23 -19.16
C ALA A 51 -13.45 10.54 -18.23
N PHE A 52 -13.18 9.68 -17.25
CA PHE A 52 -12.03 9.81 -16.36
C PHE A 52 -10.69 9.70 -17.10
N ALA A 53 -10.57 8.75 -18.05
CA ALA A 53 -9.40 8.62 -18.89
C ALA A 53 -9.16 9.88 -19.74
N HIS A 54 -10.20 10.43 -20.35
CA HIS A 54 -10.11 11.70 -21.08
C HIS A 54 -9.76 12.87 -20.17
N TRP A 55 -10.24 12.91 -18.94
CA TRP A 55 -9.83 13.92 -17.96
C TRP A 55 -8.34 13.82 -17.65
N ILE A 56 -7.78 12.62 -17.44
CA ILE A 56 -6.33 12.41 -17.27
C ILE A 56 -5.54 12.95 -18.46
N LEU A 57 -6.09 12.87 -19.67
CA LEU A 57 -5.43 13.26 -20.92
C LEU A 57 -5.61 14.73 -21.29
N SER A 58 -6.65 15.40 -20.80
CA SER A 58 -7.14 16.69 -21.32
C SER A 58 -6.24 17.90 -21.00
N SER A 59 -5.42 17.85 -19.94
CA SER A 59 -4.52 18.94 -19.54
C SER A 59 -3.28 18.42 -18.83
N PRO A 60 -2.20 19.19 -18.68
CA PRO A 60 -1.14 18.84 -17.77
C PRO A 60 -1.72 18.59 -16.38
N LEU A 61 -1.42 17.43 -15.81
CA LEU A 61 -1.86 17.11 -14.46
C LEU A 61 -1.16 18.08 -13.47
N ALA A 62 -1.96 18.74 -12.66
CA ALA A 62 -1.45 19.54 -11.56
C ALA A 62 -0.84 18.63 -10.46
N ASP A 63 0.01 19.18 -9.61
CA ASP A 63 0.72 18.38 -8.59
C ASP A 63 -0.22 17.62 -7.65
N ASP A 64 -1.38 18.20 -7.31
CA ASP A 64 -2.43 17.56 -6.52
C ASP A 64 -3.11 16.39 -7.26
N GLN A 65 -3.34 16.53 -8.56
CA GLN A 65 -3.87 15.47 -9.42
C GLN A 65 -2.86 14.33 -9.57
N ILE A 66 -1.59 14.65 -9.69
CA ILE A 66 -0.49 13.66 -9.70
C ILE A 66 -0.48 12.89 -8.38
N ARG A 67 -0.60 13.57 -7.26
CA ARG A 67 -0.63 12.96 -5.91
C ARG A 67 -1.81 12.03 -5.74
N MET A 68 -2.99 12.48 -6.16
CA MET A 68 -4.23 11.70 -6.10
C MET A 68 -4.14 10.43 -6.94
N LEU A 69 -3.70 10.53 -8.20
CA LEU A 69 -3.49 9.37 -9.07
C LEU A 69 -2.46 8.41 -8.50
N ALA A 70 -1.38 8.92 -7.92
CA ALA A 70 -0.37 8.10 -7.26
C ALA A 70 -1.01 7.22 -6.17
N GLY A 71 -1.85 7.80 -5.29
CA GLY A 71 -2.52 7.06 -4.23
C GLY A 71 -3.36 5.87 -4.70
N HIS A 72 -3.97 5.96 -5.89
CA HIS A 72 -4.76 4.86 -6.47
C HIS A 72 -3.93 3.87 -7.30
N LEU A 73 -2.82 4.32 -7.86
CA LEU A 73 -2.03 3.51 -8.80
C LEU A 73 -0.95 2.67 -8.12
N TYR A 74 -0.46 3.08 -6.95
CA TYR A 74 0.48 2.27 -6.18
C TYR A 74 -0.21 1.10 -5.47
N VAL A 75 0.53 0.02 -5.28
CA VAL A 75 0.15 -1.06 -4.36
C VAL A 75 0.87 -0.78 -3.05
N GLU A 76 0.12 -0.37 -2.02
CA GLU A 76 0.66 -0.11 -0.69
C GLU A 76 0.81 -1.41 0.11
N GLU A 77 1.65 -2.34 -0.35
CA GLU A 77 1.99 -3.50 0.45
C GLU A 77 3.26 -3.24 1.25
N THR A 78 3.09 -2.87 2.50
CA THR A 78 4.19 -2.72 3.46
C THR A 78 3.85 -3.36 4.81
N TYR A 79 4.86 -3.75 5.57
CA TYR A 79 4.72 -4.25 6.93
C TYR A 79 6.05 -4.15 7.68
N PHE A 80 5.97 -4.17 9.03
CA PHE A 80 7.15 -4.08 9.87
C PHE A 80 8.12 -5.24 9.64
N PHE A 81 9.39 -4.90 9.52
CA PHE A 81 10.49 -5.86 9.32
C PHE A 81 10.32 -6.77 8.09
N ARG A 82 9.72 -6.23 7.01
CA ARG A 82 9.63 -6.92 5.73
C ARG A 82 11.02 -7.40 5.29
N ASP A 83 11.11 -8.67 4.81
CA ASP A 83 12.35 -9.36 4.44
C ASP A 83 13.37 -9.40 5.61
N PRO A 84 13.16 -10.27 6.59
CA PRO A 84 13.92 -10.31 7.85
C PRO A 84 15.45 -10.26 7.73
N PRO A 85 16.12 -10.89 6.73
CA PRO A 85 17.57 -10.84 6.61
C PRO A 85 18.15 -9.43 6.45
N VAL A 86 17.41 -8.50 5.84
CA VAL A 86 17.86 -7.11 5.63
C VAL A 86 18.16 -6.41 6.97
N TRP A 87 17.32 -6.64 7.97
CA TRP A 87 17.43 -6.03 9.29
C TRP A 87 18.63 -6.57 10.07
N GLY A 88 18.91 -7.88 9.93
CA GLY A 88 20.11 -8.49 10.48
C GLY A 88 21.39 -7.94 9.85
N ILE A 89 21.39 -7.68 8.54
CA ILE A 89 22.51 -7.03 7.84
C ILE A 89 22.69 -5.58 8.33
N LEU A 90 21.61 -4.82 8.42
CA LEU A 90 21.67 -3.45 8.96
C LEU A 90 22.29 -3.44 10.36
N GLN A 91 21.75 -4.26 11.26
CA GLN A 91 22.12 -4.30 12.67
C GLN A 91 23.55 -4.81 12.91
N ASN A 92 23.96 -5.86 12.21
CA ASN A 92 25.19 -6.59 12.53
C ASN A 92 26.36 -6.32 11.55
N THR A 93 26.07 -5.82 10.35
CA THR A 93 27.09 -5.64 9.30
C THR A 93 27.32 -4.17 8.95
N ILE A 94 26.25 -3.36 8.87
CA ILE A 94 26.34 -1.98 8.40
C ILE A 94 26.56 -1.01 9.56
N LEU A 95 25.73 -1.06 10.58
CA LEU A 95 25.77 -0.10 11.70
C LEU A 95 27.04 -0.18 12.55
N PRO A 96 27.57 -1.36 12.95
CA PRO A 96 28.73 -1.42 13.83
C PRO A 96 29.98 -0.71 13.29
N PRO A 97 30.43 -0.94 12.04
CA PRO A 97 31.59 -0.21 11.50
C PRO A 97 31.32 1.28 11.30
N LEU A 98 30.09 1.70 10.96
CA LEU A 98 29.72 3.11 10.88
C LEU A 98 29.80 3.80 12.24
N ILE A 99 29.33 3.14 13.29
CA ILE A 99 29.41 3.63 14.67
C ILE A 99 30.86 3.74 15.10
N ALA A 100 31.63 2.67 14.96
CA ALA A 100 33.06 2.64 15.34
C ALA A 100 33.90 3.72 14.65
N SER A 101 33.63 3.98 13.36
CA SER A 101 34.37 5.00 12.59
C SER A 101 34.05 6.46 13.01
N ARG A 102 32.98 6.68 13.76
CA ARG A 102 32.50 8.01 14.16
C ARG A 102 32.53 8.27 15.64
N GLU A 103 32.83 7.28 16.43
CA GLU A 103 33.01 7.40 17.87
C GLU A 103 34.07 8.46 18.18
N GLY A 104 33.78 9.39 19.07
CA GLY A 104 34.69 10.47 19.45
C GLY A 104 34.94 11.53 18.38
N THR A 105 34.27 11.46 17.23
CA THR A 105 34.41 12.44 16.14
C THR A 105 33.06 13.04 15.75
N ASN A 106 32.51 12.66 14.61
CA ASN A 106 31.20 13.10 14.13
C ASN A 106 30.14 12.03 14.45
N GLN A 107 29.69 11.97 15.68
CA GLN A 107 28.71 11.01 16.20
C GLN A 107 27.31 11.21 15.59
N ARG A 108 27.22 11.06 14.26
CA ARG A 108 26.01 11.30 13.48
C ARG A 108 25.72 10.13 12.57
N LEU A 109 24.46 9.67 12.55
CA LEU A 109 23.94 8.67 11.62
C LEU A 109 22.72 9.24 10.90
N ARG A 110 22.73 9.14 9.57
CA ARG A 110 21.64 9.60 8.69
C ARG A 110 21.20 8.47 7.78
N LEU A 111 19.96 8.07 7.94
CA LEU A 111 19.37 7.03 7.11
C LEU A 111 18.17 7.59 6.35
N TRP A 112 17.90 7.05 5.19
CA TRP A 112 16.79 7.46 4.36
C TRP A 112 15.99 6.24 3.92
N SER A 113 14.66 6.24 4.19
CA SER A 113 13.69 5.32 3.61
C SER A 113 13.01 6.03 2.45
N ALA A 114 13.36 5.65 1.22
CA ALA A 114 12.87 6.22 -0.02
C ALA A 114 11.69 5.41 -0.55
N ALA A 115 10.52 6.02 -0.71
CA ALA A 115 9.22 5.39 -0.92
C ALA A 115 8.78 4.56 0.30
N CYS A 116 8.60 5.25 1.44
CA CYS A 116 8.34 4.63 2.74
C CYS A 116 6.88 4.18 2.94
N SER A 117 5.96 4.48 2.01
CA SER A 117 4.54 4.19 2.11
C SER A 117 3.95 4.65 3.46
N THR A 118 3.22 3.80 4.15
CA THR A 118 2.61 4.07 5.47
C THR A 118 3.59 4.02 6.65
N GLY A 119 4.91 3.96 6.39
CA GLY A 119 5.96 4.23 7.37
C GLY A 119 6.53 3.03 8.10
N GLU A 120 6.05 1.81 7.86
CA GLU A 120 6.51 0.60 8.54
C GLU A 120 8.02 0.35 8.33
N GLU A 121 8.55 0.61 7.12
CA GLU A 121 9.99 0.50 6.85
C GLU A 121 10.78 1.55 7.65
N ALA A 122 10.36 2.80 7.61
CA ALA A 122 11.03 3.89 8.32
C ALA A 122 11.10 3.65 9.83
N TYR A 123 10.00 3.16 10.42
CA TYR A 123 9.98 2.80 11.83
C TYR A 123 10.73 1.50 12.13
N SER A 124 10.79 0.56 11.21
CA SER A 124 11.64 -0.63 11.37
C SER A 124 13.13 -0.25 11.40
N ILE A 125 13.56 0.73 10.60
CA ILE A 125 14.90 1.33 10.68
C ILE A 125 15.11 1.96 12.06
N ALA A 126 14.15 2.75 12.53
CA ALA A 126 14.23 3.44 13.83
C ALA A 126 14.34 2.45 15.00
N ILE A 127 13.54 1.38 14.97
CA ILE A 127 13.56 0.32 15.97
C ILE A 127 14.91 -0.43 15.93
N THR A 128 15.42 -0.75 14.73
CA THR A 128 16.73 -1.39 14.57
C THR A 128 17.85 -0.53 15.13
N LEU A 129 17.84 0.78 14.89
CA LEU A 129 18.78 1.73 15.49
C LEU A 129 18.68 1.75 17.02
N ALA A 130 17.47 1.72 17.57
CA ALA A 130 17.25 1.70 19.01
C ALA A 130 17.71 0.38 19.69
N GLN A 131 17.88 -0.69 18.93
CA GLN A 131 18.40 -1.97 19.43
C GLN A 131 19.93 -2.05 19.41
N VAL A 132 20.60 -1.17 18.65
CA VAL A 132 22.05 -1.13 18.58
C VAL A 132 22.60 -0.30 19.73
N ALA A 133 23.59 -0.86 20.45
CA ALA A 133 24.27 -0.13 21.52
C ALA A 133 25.13 0.99 20.91
N LEU A 134 24.77 2.23 21.21
CA LEU A 134 25.57 3.41 20.87
C LEU A 134 26.44 3.76 22.07
N PRO A 135 27.77 3.85 21.91
CA PRO A 135 28.64 4.36 22.97
C PRO A 135 28.24 5.80 23.33
N ASN A 136 28.04 6.12 24.61
CA ASN A 136 27.59 7.43 25.09
C ASN A 136 26.37 7.93 24.29
N GLN A 137 25.27 7.20 24.32
CA GLN A 137 24.07 7.39 23.48
C GLN A 137 23.58 8.85 23.40
N GLN A 138 23.83 9.67 24.43
CA GLN A 138 23.42 11.07 24.47
C GLN A 138 24.16 11.96 23.47
N ASP A 139 25.35 11.57 23.01
CA ASP A 139 26.19 12.33 22.10
C ASP A 139 25.84 12.05 20.63
N TRP A 140 25.07 11.00 20.36
CA TRP A 140 24.73 10.58 19.00
C TRP A 140 23.51 11.33 18.43
N LYS A 141 23.67 11.83 17.21
CA LYS A 141 22.59 12.46 16.45
C LYS A 141 22.13 11.51 15.33
N CYS A 142 21.17 10.67 15.64
CA CYS A 142 20.54 9.76 14.67
C CYS A 142 19.31 10.42 14.06
N SER A 143 19.21 10.44 12.74
CA SER A 143 18.05 10.96 12.01
C SER A 143 17.67 10.05 10.84
N ILE A 144 16.37 9.82 10.70
CA ILE A 144 15.82 9.04 9.61
C ILE A 144 14.93 9.98 8.81
N LEU A 145 15.27 10.15 7.54
CA LEU A 145 14.38 10.76 6.55
C LEU A 145 13.51 9.67 5.95
N ALA A 146 12.23 9.89 5.85
CA ALA A 146 11.29 8.98 5.21
C ALA A 146 10.49 9.77 4.17
N THR A 147 10.51 9.34 2.92
CA THR A 147 9.84 10.07 1.84
C THR A 147 8.93 9.16 1.04
N ASP A 148 7.79 9.71 0.63
CA ASP A 148 6.88 9.06 -0.31
C ASP A 148 6.23 10.10 -1.22
N ILE A 149 5.70 9.68 -2.35
CA ILE A 149 4.94 10.56 -3.24
C ILE A 149 3.49 10.71 -2.74
N ASN A 150 2.96 9.69 -2.05
CA ASN A 150 1.59 9.65 -1.57
C ASN A 150 1.43 10.38 -0.23
N PRO A 151 0.75 11.54 -0.18
CA PRO A 151 0.55 12.30 1.05
C PRO A 151 -0.36 11.58 2.05
N ASP A 152 -1.26 10.70 1.59
CA ASP A 152 -2.17 9.97 2.45
C ASP A 152 -1.42 8.86 3.20
N ALA A 153 -0.52 8.15 2.50
CA ALA A 153 0.40 7.22 3.12
C ALA A 153 1.29 7.92 4.16
N LEU A 154 1.81 9.10 3.84
CA LEU A 154 2.62 9.88 4.78
C LEU A 154 1.80 10.34 6.00
N ARG A 155 0.51 10.67 5.84
CA ARG A 155 -0.36 10.98 7.00
C ARG A 155 -0.53 9.77 7.91
N CYS A 156 -0.77 8.58 7.34
CA CYS A 156 -0.81 7.33 8.11
C CYS A 156 0.51 7.08 8.84
N ALA A 157 1.63 7.26 8.17
CA ALA A 157 2.96 7.15 8.76
C ALA A 157 3.17 8.15 9.91
N GLN A 158 2.77 9.40 9.73
CA GLN A 158 2.85 10.44 10.75
C GLN A 158 1.91 10.17 11.93
N LEU A 159 0.73 9.59 11.73
CA LEU A 159 -0.14 9.14 12.82
C LEU A 159 0.54 8.00 13.59
N GLY A 160 1.20 7.09 12.90
CA GLY A 160 1.95 5.98 13.49
C GLY A 160 1.05 5.00 14.24
N ILE A 161 -0.17 4.75 13.75
CA ILE A 161 -1.15 3.82 14.30
C ILE A 161 -1.39 2.72 13.26
N TYR A 162 -1.20 1.48 13.66
CA TYR A 162 -1.13 0.34 12.75
C TYR A 162 -2.08 -0.78 13.17
N SER A 163 -2.65 -1.47 12.20
CA SER A 163 -3.45 -2.67 12.42
C SER A 163 -2.56 -3.87 12.80
N PRO A 164 -3.15 -4.93 13.37
CA PRO A 164 -2.40 -6.18 13.63
C PRO A 164 -1.72 -6.76 12.38
N TRP A 165 -2.28 -6.51 11.20
CA TRP A 165 -1.74 -6.99 9.93
C TRP A 165 -0.38 -6.39 9.57
N SER A 166 -0.10 -5.15 9.93
CA SER A 166 1.22 -4.53 9.74
C SER A 166 2.34 -5.24 10.50
N PHE A 167 2.00 -6.14 11.44
CA PHE A 167 2.95 -6.91 12.26
C PHE A 167 3.13 -8.37 11.81
N ARG A 168 2.58 -8.77 10.64
CA ARG A 168 2.81 -10.12 10.11
C ARG A 168 4.31 -10.32 9.91
N GLY A 169 4.89 -11.32 10.51
CA GLY A 169 6.34 -11.55 10.49
C GLY A 169 7.16 -10.76 11.51
N THR A 170 6.52 -9.94 12.38
CA THR A 170 7.18 -9.23 13.47
C THR A 170 7.05 -10.01 14.78
N SER A 171 8.14 -10.14 15.54
CA SER A 171 8.08 -10.85 16.83
C SER A 171 7.16 -10.11 17.82
N PRO A 172 6.45 -10.84 18.69
CA PRO A 172 5.64 -10.24 19.75
C PRO A 172 6.43 -9.31 20.67
N ASP A 173 7.71 -9.60 20.91
CA ASP A 173 8.61 -8.79 21.75
C ASP A 173 8.84 -7.39 21.17
N ILE A 174 9.08 -7.29 19.87
CA ILE A 174 9.22 -6.00 19.18
C ILE A 174 7.93 -5.21 19.31
N ARG A 175 6.78 -5.84 19.06
CA ARG A 175 5.49 -5.16 19.16
C ARG A 175 5.21 -4.67 20.58
N SER A 176 5.40 -5.48 21.60
CA SER A 176 5.16 -5.09 23.00
C SER A 176 6.12 -3.98 23.48
N ARG A 177 7.37 -4.01 23.02
CA ARG A 177 8.41 -3.07 23.44
C ARG A 177 8.26 -1.69 22.80
N TYR A 178 7.91 -1.61 21.51
CA TYR A 178 7.94 -0.37 20.74
C TYR A 178 6.57 0.19 20.38
N PHE A 179 5.49 -0.51 20.71
CA PHE A 179 4.13 -0.07 20.44
C PHE A 179 3.27 -0.12 21.70
N ARG A 180 2.18 0.63 21.68
CA ARG A 180 1.13 0.62 22.71
C ARG A 180 -0.18 0.22 22.07
N PRO A 181 -0.95 -0.71 22.64
CA PRO A 181 -2.28 -1.01 22.14
C PRO A 181 -3.18 0.22 22.30
N THR A 182 -4.07 0.42 21.35
CA THR A 182 -5.12 1.44 21.38
C THR A 182 -6.47 0.79 21.73
N SER A 183 -7.46 1.61 22.07
CA SER A 183 -8.82 1.13 22.40
C SER A 183 -9.49 0.37 21.24
N ASN A 184 -9.06 0.60 20.00
CA ASN A 184 -9.65 0.00 18.80
C ASN A 184 -8.87 -1.23 18.29
N GLY A 185 -8.09 -1.91 19.14
CA GLY A 185 -7.32 -3.09 18.75
C GLY A 185 -6.13 -2.83 17.81
N GLN A 186 -5.80 -1.56 17.57
CA GLN A 186 -4.63 -1.13 16.80
C GLN A 186 -3.43 -0.91 17.72
N PHE A 187 -2.29 -0.57 17.14
CA PHE A 187 -1.03 -0.37 17.85
C PHE A 187 -0.41 0.97 17.45
N ALA A 188 -0.19 1.85 18.42
CA ALA A 188 0.48 3.12 18.21
C ALA A 188 1.98 2.99 18.49
N ILE A 189 2.83 3.47 17.59
CA ILE A 189 4.29 3.55 17.78
C ILE A 189 4.60 4.45 18.97
N ARG A 190 5.58 4.09 19.79
CA ARG A 190 5.99 4.91 20.94
C ARG A 190 6.64 6.20 20.48
N SER A 191 6.41 7.27 21.24
CA SER A 191 6.86 8.62 20.91
C SER A 191 8.38 8.74 20.78
N GLU A 192 9.14 7.93 21.50
CA GLU A 192 10.60 7.89 21.47
C GLU A 192 11.11 7.46 20.09
N ILE A 193 10.47 6.46 19.49
CA ILE A 193 10.78 5.98 18.13
C ILE A 193 10.25 6.96 17.09
N LYS A 194 9.01 7.42 17.27
CA LYS A 194 8.35 8.33 16.33
C LYS A 194 9.14 9.61 16.07
N LYS A 195 9.75 10.19 17.12
CA LYS A 195 10.53 11.44 17.03
C LYS A 195 11.83 11.31 16.23
N THR A 196 12.33 10.11 15.98
CA THR A 196 13.58 9.90 15.23
C THR A 196 13.37 9.91 13.72
N VAL A 197 12.12 9.87 13.26
CA VAL A 197 11.74 9.83 11.84
C VAL A 197 11.12 11.16 11.42
N THR A 198 11.64 11.72 10.34
CA THR A 198 11.08 12.92 9.69
C THR A 198 10.47 12.50 8.36
N PHE A 199 9.17 12.71 8.21
CA PHE A 199 8.43 12.43 6.97
C PHE A 199 8.38 13.65 6.07
N ALA A 200 8.62 13.45 4.77
CA ALA A 200 8.53 14.49 3.75
C ALA A 200 7.97 13.93 2.44
N GLN A 201 7.19 14.73 1.76
CA GLN A 201 6.72 14.35 0.44
C GLN A 201 7.83 14.54 -0.60
N ALA A 202 8.08 13.50 -1.42
CA ALA A 202 9.03 13.58 -2.51
C ALA A 202 8.68 12.59 -3.62
N ASN A 203 8.84 13.05 -4.87
CA ASN A 203 8.83 12.18 -6.04
C ASN A 203 10.27 11.81 -6.39
N LEU A 204 10.61 10.53 -6.36
CA LEU A 204 11.97 10.04 -6.62
C LEU A 204 12.44 10.33 -8.06
N VAL A 205 11.53 10.36 -9.02
CA VAL A 205 11.86 10.62 -10.43
C VAL A 205 11.85 12.12 -10.82
N SER A 206 11.38 12.99 -9.93
CA SER A 206 11.39 14.44 -10.13
C SER A 206 12.80 14.99 -10.00
N SER A 207 13.10 16.06 -10.71
CA SER A 207 14.34 16.85 -10.54
C SER A 207 14.33 17.74 -9.30
N THR A 208 13.18 17.87 -8.63
CA THR A 208 13.05 18.68 -7.41
C THR A 208 13.96 18.15 -6.30
N PRO A 209 14.69 19.01 -5.58
CA PRO A 209 15.50 18.58 -4.46
C PRO A 209 14.66 17.87 -3.39
N ILE A 210 15.20 16.81 -2.82
CA ILE A 210 14.53 16.11 -1.72
C ILE A 210 14.65 16.97 -0.45
N PRO A 211 13.54 17.28 0.22
CA PRO A 211 13.59 18.07 1.45
C PRO A 211 14.47 17.39 2.50
N ASN A 212 15.29 18.18 3.20
CA ASN A 212 16.18 17.70 4.26
C ASN A 212 17.21 16.64 3.85
N SER A 213 17.42 16.41 2.55
CA SER A 213 18.45 15.51 2.04
C SER A 213 19.82 16.16 2.21
N GLY A 214 20.55 15.78 3.23
CA GLY A 214 22.02 15.95 3.25
C GLY A 214 22.64 14.62 2.88
N LEU A 215 23.97 14.51 2.97
CA LEU A 215 24.65 13.22 2.74
C LEU A 215 24.13 12.16 3.72
N MET A 216 23.74 11.00 3.19
CA MET A 216 23.18 9.87 3.89
C MET A 216 24.21 8.75 4.05
N ASP A 217 24.14 8.01 5.13
CA ASP A 217 24.97 6.84 5.39
C ASP A 217 24.38 5.58 4.78
N VAL A 218 23.06 5.48 4.85
CA VAL A 218 22.31 4.32 4.35
C VAL A 218 21.03 4.82 3.68
N ILE A 219 20.75 4.33 2.49
CA ILE A 219 19.48 4.55 1.78
C ILE A 219 18.79 3.19 1.65
N PHE A 220 17.53 3.14 2.02
CA PHE A 220 16.60 2.06 1.71
C PHE A 220 15.71 2.51 0.56
N CYS A 221 15.65 1.74 -0.52
CA CYS A 221 14.73 1.92 -1.64
C CYS A 221 14.27 0.53 -2.09
N ARG A 222 13.21 0.02 -1.49
CA ARG A 222 12.81 -1.37 -1.64
C ARG A 222 11.42 -1.49 -2.22
N ASN A 223 11.29 -2.41 -3.20
CA ASN A 223 10.02 -2.72 -3.86
C ASN A 223 9.39 -1.51 -4.59
N VAL A 224 10.23 -0.68 -5.23
CA VAL A 224 9.76 0.52 -5.93
C VAL A 224 10.41 0.73 -7.31
N LEU A 225 11.65 0.32 -7.54
CA LEU A 225 12.35 0.63 -8.80
C LEU A 225 11.70 -0.05 -10.02
N PHE A 226 11.11 -1.21 -9.83
CA PHE A 226 10.41 -1.94 -10.90
C PHE A 226 9.13 -1.24 -11.41
N TYR A 227 8.68 -0.17 -10.75
CA TYR A 227 7.60 0.67 -11.26
C TYR A 227 8.07 1.72 -12.26
N PHE A 228 9.39 1.94 -12.39
CA PHE A 228 9.96 2.98 -13.24
C PHE A 228 10.54 2.42 -14.54
N THR A 229 10.65 3.26 -15.57
CA THR A 229 11.42 2.90 -16.77
C THR A 229 12.91 2.81 -16.46
N PRO A 230 13.71 2.04 -17.26
CA PRO A 230 15.14 1.92 -17.06
C PRO A 230 15.86 3.28 -17.00
N GLU A 231 15.45 4.25 -17.83
CA GLU A 231 16.04 5.59 -17.86
C GLU A 231 15.77 6.38 -16.58
N ARG A 232 14.58 6.17 -15.99
CA ARG A 232 14.21 6.80 -14.70
C ARG A 232 14.91 6.13 -13.54
N VAL A 233 14.98 4.80 -13.55
CA VAL A 233 15.78 4.05 -12.56
C VAL A 233 17.22 4.55 -12.56
N LYS A 234 17.84 4.72 -13.73
CA LYS A 234 19.21 5.24 -13.83
C LYS A 234 19.33 6.59 -13.13
N ARG A 235 18.42 7.55 -13.39
CA ARG A 235 18.42 8.87 -12.74
C ARG A 235 18.21 8.80 -11.22
N VAL A 236 17.34 7.90 -10.76
CA VAL A 236 17.12 7.68 -9.32
C VAL A 236 18.39 7.13 -8.67
N LEU A 237 19.05 6.17 -9.31
CA LEU A 237 20.30 5.58 -8.80
C LEU A 237 21.45 6.58 -8.80
N GLU A 238 21.59 7.42 -9.82
CA GLU A 238 22.54 8.54 -9.86
C GLU A 238 22.29 9.51 -8.69
N ARG A 239 21.04 9.87 -8.44
CA ARG A 239 20.64 10.72 -7.31
C ARG A 239 20.96 10.09 -5.95
N PHE A 240 20.73 8.78 -5.78
CA PHE A 240 21.11 8.06 -4.56
C PHE A 240 22.63 8.07 -4.38
N TYR A 241 23.38 7.86 -5.48
CA TYR A 241 24.82 7.87 -5.45
C TYR A 241 25.36 9.23 -4.98
N ASP A 242 24.82 10.34 -5.50
CA ASP A 242 25.21 11.69 -5.11
C ASP A 242 24.82 12.03 -3.66
N THR A 243 23.72 11.45 -3.17
CA THR A 243 23.20 11.68 -1.82
C THR A 243 23.93 10.85 -0.76
N LEU A 244 24.57 9.74 -1.12
CA LEU A 244 25.31 8.90 -0.18
C LEU A 244 26.69 9.47 0.12
N VAL A 245 27.12 9.33 1.38
CA VAL A 245 28.53 9.49 1.73
C VAL A 245 29.39 8.45 1.03
N ASP A 246 30.68 8.73 0.88
CA ASP A 246 31.64 7.74 0.43
C ASP A 246 31.67 6.56 1.40
N GLY A 247 31.60 5.35 0.86
CA GLY A 247 31.43 4.13 1.67
C GLY A 247 30.01 3.89 2.17
N GLY A 248 29.05 4.73 1.80
CA GLY A 248 27.63 4.59 2.16
C GLY A 248 26.94 3.41 1.47
N TRP A 249 25.80 3.02 1.98
CA TRP A 249 25.10 1.80 1.59
C TRP A 249 23.74 2.09 0.97
N LEU A 250 23.42 1.33 -0.10
CA LEU A 250 22.09 1.28 -0.71
C LEU A 250 21.52 -0.13 -0.54
N LEU A 251 20.34 -0.24 0.07
CA LEU A 251 19.59 -1.48 0.23
C LEU A 251 18.34 -1.42 -0.62
N VAL A 252 18.19 -2.40 -1.51
CA VAL A 252 17.05 -2.53 -2.42
C VAL A 252 16.32 -3.84 -2.20
N GLY A 253 15.10 -3.96 -2.74
CA GLY A 253 14.38 -5.22 -2.77
C GLY A 253 15.02 -6.23 -3.73
N PRO A 254 14.76 -7.55 -3.56
CA PRO A 254 15.29 -8.56 -4.46
C PRO A 254 14.95 -8.32 -5.93
N GLU A 255 13.72 -7.88 -6.22
CA GLU A 255 13.25 -7.58 -7.58
C GLU A 255 13.92 -6.32 -8.15
N ASP A 256 14.25 -5.34 -7.30
CA ASP A 256 14.91 -4.10 -7.70
C ASP A 256 16.39 -4.32 -8.05
N SER A 257 17.02 -5.39 -7.55
CA SER A 257 18.45 -5.68 -7.74
C SER A 257 18.86 -5.83 -9.21
N THR A 258 17.94 -6.24 -10.07
CA THR A 258 18.19 -6.41 -11.51
C THR A 258 18.56 -5.10 -12.20
N TYR A 259 18.06 -3.97 -11.69
CA TYR A 259 18.32 -2.63 -12.24
C TYR A 259 19.68 -2.05 -11.85
N LEU A 260 20.36 -2.65 -10.85
CA LEU A 260 21.63 -2.12 -10.36
C LEU A 260 22.84 -2.67 -11.11
N THR A 261 22.68 -3.61 -12.03
CA THR A 261 23.77 -4.25 -12.78
C THR A 261 24.61 -3.23 -13.56
N ALA A 262 23.99 -2.16 -14.08
CA ALA A 262 24.67 -1.08 -14.81
C ALA A 262 24.82 0.21 -13.97
N SER A 263 24.72 0.12 -12.65
CA SER A 263 24.83 1.28 -11.74
C SER A 263 26.28 1.49 -11.28
N PRO A 264 26.62 2.67 -10.76
CA PRO A 264 27.95 2.95 -10.19
C PRO A 264 28.17 2.28 -8.82
N PHE A 265 27.19 1.57 -8.28
CA PHE A 265 27.27 0.90 -7.00
C PHE A 265 28.00 -0.43 -7.09
N VAL A 266 28.80 -0.74 -6.08
CA VAL A 266 29.49 -2.03 -5.97
C VAL A 266 28.61 -3.02 -5.20
N PRO A 267 28.23 -4.16 -5.79
CA PRO A 267 27.45 -5.18 -5.11
C PRO A 267 28.29 -5.91 -4.04
N VAL A 268 27.71 -6.10 -2.87
CA VAL A 268 28.29 -6.83 -1.74
C VAL A 268 27.31 -7.90 -1.28
N VAL A 269 27.68 -9.16 -1.37
CA VAL A 269 26.83 -10.27 -0.93
C VAL A 269 27.05 -10.53 0.56
N LYS A 270 25.98 -10.47 1.35
CA LYS A 270 25.97 -10.80 2.78
C LYS A 270 24.74 -11.62 3.12
N GLN A 271 24.93 -12.72 3.82
CA GLN A 271 23.83 -13.61 4.26
C GLN A 271 22.84 -13.98 3.12
N GLY A 272 23.35 -14.18 1.91
CA GLY A 272 22.52 -14.52 0.74
C GLY A 272 21.79 -13.35 0.09
N LEU A 273 21.93 -12.12 0.61
CA LEU A 273 21.39 -10.91 0.00
C LEU A 273 22.50 -10.08 -0.64
N THR A 274 22.17 -9.42 -1.74
CA THR A 274 23.03 -8.42 -2.38
C THR A 274 22.61 -7.03 -1.89
N ILE A 275 23.55 -6.36 -1.23
CA ILE A 275 23.47 -4.95 -0.85
C ILE A 275 24.50 -4.17 -1.66
N TYR A 276 24.36 -2.88 -1.74
CA TYR A 276 25.16 -2.06 -2.64
C TYR A 276 25.91 -0.98 -1.89
N ARG A 277 27.15 -0.71 -2.29
CA ARG A 277 28.02 0.26 -1.64
C ARG A 277 28.49 1.32 -2.62
N LYS A 278 28.50 2.57 -2.18
CA LYS A 278 29.23 3.63 -2.87
C LYS A 278 30.70 3.52 -2.53
N GLU A 279 31.53 3.14 -3.49
CA GLU A 279 32.98 3.17 -3.33
C GLU A 279 33.57 4.46 -3.89
N LEU A 280 34.59 4.98 -3.22
CA LEU A 280 35.44 6.00 -3.79
C LEU A 280 36.07 5.43 -5.07
N LEU A 281 35.75 6.01 -6.21
CA LEU A 281 36.62 5.83 -7.38
C LEU A 281 37.96 6.45 -7.00
N PRO A 282 39.05 5.67 -6.93
CA PRO A 282 40.35 6.28 -6.69
C PRO A 282 40.56 7.34 -7.75
N ALA A 283 40.99 8.53 -7.34
CA ALA A 283 41.21 9.71 -8.20
C ALA A 283 42.23 9.50 -9.32
N SER A 284 42.66 8.27 -9.57
CA SER A 284 43.63 7.87 -10.56
C SER A 284 43.24 6.59 -11.32
N ARG A 285 42.10 6.60 -11.96
CA ARG A 285 41.97 5.87 -13.23
C ARG A 285 41.92 6.93 -14.32
N SER A 286 43.11 7.39 -14.73
CA SER A 286 43.30 7.97 -16.06
C SER A 286 42.58 7.06 -17.06
N PRO A 287 41.86 7.63 -18.03
CA PRO A 287 41.19 6.83 -19.04
C PRO A 287 42.25 5.87 -19.62
N VAL A 288 42.01 4.57 -19.54
CA VAL A 288 42.81 3.59 -20.28
C VAL A 288 42.60 3.95 -21.74
N VAL A 289 43.55 4.68 -22.27
CA VAL A 289 43.66 4.91 -23.71
C VAL A 289 43.93 3.55 -24.28
N PHE A 290 42.92 2.91 -24.82
CA PHE A 290 43.11 1.74 -25.66
C PHE A 290 44.02 2.18 -26.83
N PRO A 291 45.21 1.60 -27.03
CA PRO A 291 46.00 1.90 -28.20
C PRO A 291 45.14 1.63 -29.42
N ALA A 292 45.05 2.61 -30.31
CA ALA A 292 44.35 2.46 -31.58
C ALA A 292 44.85 1.17 -32.27
N ALA A 293 43.92 0.26 -32.53
CA ALA A 293 44.21 -0.96 -33.26
C ALA A 293 44.77 -0.56 -34.63
N GLN A 294 46.02 -0.88 -34.86
CA GLN A 294 46.63 -0.80 -36.18
C GLN A 294 45.85 -1.74 -37.10
N THR A 295 45.19 -1.19 -38.07
CA THR A 295 44.54 -1.90 -39.16
C THR A 295 45.61 -2.54 -40.02
N GLY A 296 45.97 -3.77 -39.70
CA GLY A 296 46.71 -4.66 -40.57
C GLY A 296 45.89 -5.91 -40.78
N ILE A 297 45.21 -6.01 -41.87
CA ILE A 297 44.47 -7.20 -42.31
C ILE A 297 45.46 -8.18 -42.93
N PRO A 298 45.71 -9.39 -42.38
CA PRO A 298 46.13 -10.52 -43.16
C PRO A 298 44.90 -11.37 -43.50
N SER A 299 44.66 -11.48 -44.80
CA SER A 299 43.71 -12.42 -45.38
C SER A 299 44.07 -13.86 -44.93
N ALA A 300 43.18 -14.50 -44.19
CA ALA A 300 43.25 -15.91 -43.86
C ALA A 300 41.93 -16.58 -44.24
N THR A 301 42.07 -17.55 -45.13
CA THR A 301 41.06 -18.48 -45.63
C THR A 301 40.26 -19.17 -44.51
N PRO A 302 38.97 -19.45 -44.71
CA PRO A 302 38.13 -20.08 -43.69
C PRO A 302 38.50 -21.58 -43.55
N ARG A 303 38.95 -21.96 -42.37
CA ARG A 303 39.00 -23.35 -41.94
C ARG A 303 37.64 -23.77 -41.43
N SER A 304 37.05 -24.77 -42.09
CA SER A 304 35.85 -25.47 -41.66
C SER A 304 36.05 -26.14 -40.29
N LEU A 305 35.14 -25.83 -39.35
CA LEU A 305 35.05 -26.53 -38.07
C LEU A 305 34.33 -27.87 -38.27
N PRO A 306 34.76 -28.94 -37.56
CA PRO A 306 34.06 -30.22 -37.60
C PRO A 306 32.69 -30.13 -36.86
N PRO A 307 31.71 -30.99 -37.22
CA PRO A 307 30.38 -30.96 -36.63
C PRO A 307 30.40 -31.40 -35.16
N LEU A 308 29.69 -30.64 -34.31
CA LEU A 308 29.43 -30.98 -32.91
C LEU A 308 28.53 -32.22 -32.85
N VAL A 309 29.07 -33.33 -32.35
CA VAL A 309 28.29 -34.55 -32.04
C VAL A 309 27.75 -34.37 -30.63
N LEU A 310 26.41 -34.22 -30.49
CA LEU A 310 25.72 -34.27 -29.23
C LEU A 310 25.59 -35.71 -28.73
N PRO A 311 25.87 -36.00 -27.45
CA PRO A 311 25.64 -37.33 -26.89
C PRO A 311 24.13 -37.60 -26.73
N PRO A 312 23.68 -38.87 -26.81
CA PRO A 312 22.27 -39.23 -26.67
C PRO A 312 21.78 -39.04 -25.23
N PRO A 313 20.47 -38.82 -25.03
CA PRO A 313 19.90 -38.62 -23.71
C PRO A 313 19.94 -39.90 -22.89
N THR A 314 20.56 -39.83 -21.72
CA THR A 314 20.59 -40.92 -20.76
C THR A 314 19.23 -41.04 -20.08
N SER A 315 18.72 -42.27 -20.10
CA SER A 315 17.54 -42.84 -19.49
C SER A 315 17.34 -42.42 -18.02
N SER A 316 16.12 -42.05 -17.71
CA SER A 316 15.59 -41.79 -16.37
C SER A 316 15.76 -42.99 -15.44
N ALA A 317 16.42 -42.79 -14.31
CA ALA A 317 16.36 -43.69 -13.17
C ALA A 317 15.31 -43.21 -12.16
N PRO A 318 14.53 -44.11 -11.54
CA PRO A 318 13.48 -43.73 -10.61
C PRO A 318 14.04 -43.34 -9.24
N TYR A 319 13.44 -42.31 -8.63
CA TYR A 319 13.73 -41.88 -7.27
C TYR A 319 13.27 -42.96 -6.25
N PRO A 320 14.05 -43.22 -5.20
CA PRO A 320 13.61 -44.14 -4.14
C PRO A 320 12.58 -43.49 -3.23
N ASN A 321 11.50 -44.22 -2.97
CA ASN A 321 10.50 -43.89 -1.98
C ASN A 321 11.09 -43.82 -0.57
N LEU A 322 11.03 -42.66 0.08
CA LEU A 322 11.26 -42.52 1.51
C LEU A 322 9.99 -42.91 2.26
N HIS A 323 10.03 -44.10 2.88
CA HIS A 323 9.05 -44.52 3.87
C HIS A 323 9.18 -43.68 5.13
N LEU A 324 8.13 -42.92 5.45
CA LEU A 324 7.94 -42.30 6.76
C LEU A 324 7.61 -43.38 7.79
N ALA A 325 8.47 -43.55 8.78
CA ALA A 325 8.20 -44.36 9.95
C ALA A 325 7.23 -43.64 10.89
N PRO A 326 6.30 -44.35 11.57
CA PRO A 326 5.35 -43.73 12.49
C PRO A 326 6.03 -43.40 13.83
N SER A 327 5.74 -42.20 14.35
CA SER A 327 6.12 -41.75 15.69
C SER A 327 5.44 -42.59 16.78
N PRO A 328 6.10 -42.89 17.91
CA PRO A 328 5.51 -43.67 18.99
C PRO A 328 4.50 -42.82 19.79
N ARG A 329 3.35 -43.46 20.09
CA ARG A 329 2.39 -42.97 21.09
C ARG A 329 3.02 -43.10 22.48
N MET A 330 3.06 -42.01 23.21
CA MET A 330 3.19 -42.02 24.67
C MET A 330 1.79 -42.02 25.27
N GLU A 331 1.45 -43.13 25.94
CA GLU A 331 0.41 -43.19 26.95
C GLU A 331 1.03 -42.73 28.28
N ASP A 332 0.48 -41.67 28.86
CA ASP A 332 0.74 -41.37 30.26
C ASP A 332 -0.60 -41.18 30.99
N THR A 333 -0.87 -42.17 31.79
CA THR A 333 -1.84 -42.22 32.89
C THR A 333 -1.40 -41.31 34.02
N PHE A 334 -2.19 -40.33 34.39
CA PHE A 334 -2.10 -39.66 35.70
C PHE A 334 -3.46 -39.70 36.41
N THR A 335 -3.50 -40.36 37.52
CA THR A 335 -4.56 -40.35 38.52
C THR A 335 -4.56 -39.07 39.36
N PRO A 336 -5.73 -38.62 39.85
CA PRO A 336 -5.81 -37.36 40.61
C PRO A 336 -5.56 -37.58 42.10
N GLU A 337 -4.73 -36.72 42.68
CA GLU A 337 -4.60 -36.59 44.13
C GLU A 337 -5.28 -35.31 44.61
N SER A 338 -5.90 -35.47 45.77
CA SER A 338 -6.88 -34.65 46.45
C SER A 338 -6.39 -33.32 46.98
N SER A 339 -7.36 -32.40 47.07
CA SER A 339 -7.39 -31.04 47.66
C SER A 339 -6.74 -30.87 49.04
N PRO A 340 -6.49 -29.60 49.41
CA PRO A 340 -7.31 -29.04 50.48
C PRO A 340 -7.91 -27.65 50.21
N GLN A 341 -9.13 -27.50 50.68
CA GLN A 341 -9.91 -26.28 50.80
C GLN A 341 -9.18 -25.24 51.67
N LEU A 342 -9.19 -23.99 51.24
CA LEU A 342 -9.11 -22.83 52.13
C LEU A 342 -10.12 -21.78 51.67
N GLN A 343 -10.84 -21.31 52.70
CA GLN A 343 -12.00 -20.45 52.72
C GLN A 343 -11.76 -19.07 52.11
N ALA A 344 -12.80 -18.55 51.48
CA ALA A 344 -12.94 -17.16 51.00
C ALA A 344 -13.05 -16.14 52.15
N PRO A 345 -12.73 -14.91 51.89
CA PRO A 345 -13.55 -13.80 52.35
C PRO A 345 -14.12 -12.96 51.17
N ALA A 346 -15.25 -12.39 51.55
CA ALA A 346 -16.29 -11.70 50.81
C ALA A 346 -15.92 -10.60 49.81
N ALA A 347 -16.75 -10.54 48.85
CA ALA A 347 -17.18 -9.55 47.88
C ALA A 347 -16.81 -8.07 48.05
N SER A 348 -16.43 -7.44 46.94
CA SER A 348 -16.95 -6.18 46.39
C SER A 348 -16.26 -5.83 45.07
N PRO A 349 -16.74 -4.89 44.20
CA PRO A 349 -17.62 -5.24 43.12
C PRO A 349 -16.95 -5.15 41.75
N THR A 350 -17.42 -5.96 40.86
CA THR A 350 -17.48 -5.89 39.38
C THR A 350 -16.85 -4.66 38.70
N ALA A 351 -15.70 -4.88 38.07
CA ALA A 351 -15.34 -4.20 36.84
C ALA A 351 -15.64 -5.18 35.68
N SER A 352 -16.70 -4.94 34.98
CA SER A 352 -17.08 -5.65 33.76
C SER A 352 -16.06 -5.37 32.67
N SER A 353 -15.25 -6.37 32.33
CA SER A 353 -14.52 -6.43 31.06
C SER A 353 -15.55 -6.58 29.94
N PRO A 354 -15.48 -5.82 28.86
CA PRO A 354 -16.33 -6.06 27.72
C PRO A 354 -15.85 -7.35 27.04
N HIS A 355 -16.57 -8.45 27.21
CA HIS A 355 -16.49 -9.60 26.32
C HIS A 355 -17.05 -9.17 24.96
N SER A 356 -16.18 -8.87 24.00
CA SER A 356 -16.58 -8.73 22.59
C SER A 356 -17.30 -10.01 22.19
N SER A 357 -18.55 -9.87 21.73
CA SER A 357 -19.35 -11.01 21.30
C SER A 357 -18.70 -11.66 20.08
N GLN A 358 -18.82 -13.00 19.91
CA GLN A 358 -18.28 -13.70 18.74
C GLN A 358 -18.63 -13.03 17.38
N PRO A 359 -19.82 -12.42 17.19
CA PRO A 359 -20.16 -11.67 15.99
C PRO A 359 -19.31 -10.44 15.73
N GLU A 360 -18.95 -9.68 16.77
CA GLU A 360 -18.07 -8.49 16.64
C GLU A 360 -16.68 -8.87 16.17
N ILE A 361 -16.13 -9.96 16.69
CA ILE A 361 -14.81 -10.46 16.27
C ILE A 361 -14.83 -10.88 14.79
N LEU A 362 -15.90 -11.52 14.33
CA LEU A 362 -16.07 -11.95 12.95
C LEU A 362 -16.15 -10.74 11.99
N TYR A 363 -16.94 -9.73 12.36
CA TYR A 363 -17.07 -8.49 11.60
C TYR A 363 -15.73 -7.76 11.48
N GLU A 364 -14.98 -7.62 12.58
CA GLU A 364 -13.68 -6.96 12.59
C GLU A 364 -12.67 -7.70 11.69
N GLN A 365 -12.69 -9.04 11.70
CA GLN A 365 -11.87 -9.84 10.79
C GLN A 365 -12.26 -9.61 9.33
N ALA A 366 -13.55 -9.63 9.01
CA ALA A 366 -14.05 -9.38 7.66
C ALA A 366 -13.72 -7.96 7.19
N TYR A 367 -13.84 -6.97 8.06
CA TYR A 367 -13.50 -5.59 7.76
C TYR A 367 -12.00 -5.40 7.50
N ALA A 368 -11.15 -6.08 8.28
CA ALA A 368 -9.70 -6.09 8.05
C ALA A 368 -9.34 -6.71 6.68
N LEU A 369 -9.98 -7.82 6.32
CA LEU A 369 -9.81 -8.48 5.01
C LEU A 369 -10.29 -7.58 3.86
N HIS A 370 -11.42 -6.89 4.04
CA HIS A 370 -11.93 -5.94 3.05
C HIS A 370 -10.95 -4.80 2.79
N LYS A 371 -10.36 -4.20 3.83
CA LYS A 371 -9.32 -3.17 3.72
C LYS A 371 -8.06 -3.65 3.01
N GLN A 372 -7.79 -4.95 3.03
CA GLN A 372 -6.65 -5.57 2.33
C GLN A 372 -6.97 -5.95 0.88
N GLY A 373 -8.19 -5.67 0.40
CA GLY A 373 -8.63 -6.07 -0.93
C GLY A 373 -8.88 -7.58 -1.09
N GLN A 374 -8.93 -8.33 0.02
CA GLN A 374 -9.15 -9.79 0.02
C GLN A 374 -10.66 -10.11 0.02
N TYR A 375 -11.37 -9.60 -0.97
CA TYR A 375 -12.83 -9.62 -1.05
C TYR A 375 -13.42 -11.03 -1.07
N GLU A 376 -12.73 -11.99 -1.70
CA GLU A 376 -13.15 -13.40 -1.71
C GLU A 376 -13.16 -13.99 -0.29
N GLN A 377 -12.17 -13.65 0.52
CA GLN A 377 -12.13 -14.11 1.90
C GLN A 377 -13.19 -13.45 2.77
N VAL A 378 -13.53 -12.18 2.51
CA VAL A 378 -14.67 -11.50 3.16
C VAL A 378 -15.97 -12.23 2.85
N VAL A 379 -16.21 -12.56 1.59
CA VAL A 379 -17.40 -13.30 1.16
C VAL A 379 -17.44 -14.68 1.84
N ASN A 380 -16.33 -15.43 1.79
CA ASN A 380 -16.27 -16.77 2.42
C ASN A 380 -16.51 -16.74 3.93
N LEU A 381 -16.13 -15.64 4.59
CA LEU A 381 -16.30 -15.47 6.03
C LEU A 381 -17.72 -15.04 6.42
N LEU A 382 -18.33 -14.09 5.71
CA LEU A 382 -19.63 -13.50 6.08
C LEU A 382 -20.82 -14.22 5.44
N LEU A 383 -20.69 -14.73 4.21
CA LEU A 383 -21.80 -15.30 3.45
C LEU A 383 -22.55 -16.44 4.17
N PRO A 384 -21.88 -17.44 4.81
CA PRO A 384 -22.58 -18.50 5.52
C PRO A 384 -23.47 -17.97 6.64
N ARG A 385 -22.98 -16.97 7.37
CA ARG A 385 -23.68 -16.34 8.47
C ARG A 385 -24.84 -15.47 7.96
N CYS A 386 -24.63 -14.63 6.96
CA CYS A 386 -25.65 -13.77 6.37
C CYS A 386 -26.80 -14.61 5.78
N ARG A 387 -26.51 -15.72 5.10
CA ARG A 387 -27.54 -16.66 4.61
C ARG A 387 -28.31 -17.33 5.75
N ALA A 388 -27.62 -17.70 6.83
CA ALA A 388 -28.32 -18.26 7.99
C ALA A 388 -29.25 -17.25 8.67
N GLY A 389 -28.97 -15.96 8.57
CA GLY A 389 -29.82 -14.88 9.08
C GLY A 389 -31.01 -14.53 8.19
N GLU A 390 -31.06 -15.00 6.94
CA GLU A 390 -32.24 -14.84 6.07
C GLU A 390 -33.39 -15.79 6.43
N ASP A 391 -33.11 -16.87 7.17
CA ASP A 391 -34.14 -17.78 7.64
C ASP A 391 -34.97 -17.09 8.75
N PRO A 392 -36.29 -16.90 8.55
CA PRO A 392 -37.16 -16.28 9.54
C PRO A 392 -37.19 -17.00 10.91
N HIS A 393 -36.76 -18.25 10.96
CA HIS A 393 -36.71 -19.09 12.17
C HIS A 393 -35.30 -19.14 12.78
N SER A 394 -34.33 -18.49 12.19
CA SER A 394 -32.94 -18.46 12.68
C SER A 394 -32.82 -17.61 13.94
N PRO A 395 -32.16 -18.10 14.99
CA PRO A 395 -31.83 -17.29 16.16
C PRO A 395 -30.68 -16.29 15.90
N ILE A 396 -30.11 -16.27 14.68
CA ILE A 396 -28.95 -15.47 14.34
C ILE A 396 -29.39 -14.08 13.89
N THR A 397 -29.04 -13.07 14.65
CA THR A 397 -29.20 -11.67 14.26
C THR A 397 -27.98 -11.21 13.48
N ILE A 398 -28.18 -10.69 12.27
CA ILE A 398 -27.14 -10.12 11.43
C ILE A 398 -27.23 -8.60 11.52
N SER A 399 -26.08 -7.97 11.74
CA SER A 399 -26.01 -6.51 11.79
C SER A 399 -26.08 -5.91 10.38
N THR A 400 -26.62 -4.69 10.29
CA THR A 400 -26.61 -3.89 9.06
C THR A 400 -25.18 -3.76 8.48
N HIS A 401 -24.19 -3.64 9.36
CA HIS A 401 -22.77 -3.53 8.97
C HIS A 401 -22.23 -4.80 8.31
N GLU A 402 -22.65 -6.00 8.76
CA GLU A 402 -22.23 -7.28 8.13
C GLU A 402 -22.80 -7.39 6.70
N PHE A 403 -24.08 -7.08 6.50
CA PHE A 403 -24.69 -7.04 5.16
C PHE A 403 -24.04 -5.99 4.25
N SER A 404 -23.80 -4.79 4.77
CA SER A 404 -23.14 -3.71 4.04
C SER A 404 -21.73 -4.10 3.59
N LEU A 405 -20.95 -4.71 4.48
CA LEU A 405 -19.59 -5.15 4.18
C LEU A 405 -19.56 -6.26 3.13
N LEU A 406 -20.51 -7.22 3.21
CA LEU A 406 -20.67 -8.28 2.23
C LEU A 406 -21.06 -7.71 0.86
N ALA A 407 -22.00 -6.77 0.82
CA ALA A 407 -22.39 -6.07 -0.41
C ALA A 407 -21.19 -5.36 -1.06
N ARG A 408 -20.40 -4.63 -0.27
CA ARG A 408 -19.18 -3.96 -0.75
C ARG A 408 -18.13 -4.95 -1.28
N ALA A 409 -17.98 -6.11 -0.65
CA ALA A 409 -17.07 -7.15 -1.14
C ALA A 409 -17.51 -7.69 -2.50
N TYR A 410 -18.81 -7.90 -2.70
CA TYR A 410 -19.36 -8.32 -3.98
C TYR A 410 -19.27 -7.24 -5.08
N VAL A 411 -19.45 -5.95 -4.73
CA VAL A 411 -19.21 -4.83 -5.68
C VAL A 411 -17.77 -4.89 -6.19
N ASN A 412 -16.80 -5.04 -5.29
CA ASN A 412 -15.39 -5.09 -5.65
C ASN A 412 -14.99 -6.33 -6.48
N GLN A 413 -15.77 -7.40 -6.41
CA GLN A 413 -15.62 -8.60 -7.25
C GLN A 413 -16.36 -8.49 -8.60
N GLY A 414 -17.21 -7.48 -8.78
CA GLY A 414 -18.06 -7.31 -9.96
C GLY A 414 -19.33 -8.17 -9.94
N HIS A 415 -19.66 -8.81 -8.81
CA HIS A 415 -20.87 -9.62 -8.63
C HIS A 415 -22.05 -8.72 -8.23
N LEU A 416 -22.50 -7.87 -9.16
CA LEU A 416 -23.43 -6.78 -8.90
C LEU A 416 -24.83 -7.22 -8.44
N THR A 417 -25.28 -8.38 -8.90
CA THR A 417 -26.58 -8.94 -8.50
C THR A 417 -26.56 -9.36 -7.03
N ASP A 418 -25.49 -10.04 -6.61
CA ASP A 418 -25.32 -10.44 -5.21
C ASP A 418 -25.11 -9.20 -4.32
N ALA A 419 -24.35 -8.21 -4.79
CA ALA A 419 -24.13 -6.96 -4.11
C ALA A 419 -25.46 -6.19 -3.87
N GLN A 420 -26.31 -6.10 -4.89
CA GLN A 420 -27.65 -5.50 -4.77
C GLN A 420 -28.47 -6.23 -3.71
N HIS A 421 -28.54 -7.55 -3.80
CA HIS A 421 -29.30 -8.37 -2.85
C HIS A 421 -28.91 -8.08 -1.39
N TRP A 422 -27.59 -8.11 -1.08
CA TRP A 422 -27.12 -7.89 0.29
C TRP A 422 -27.25 -6.42 0.74
N CYS A 423 -27.14 -5.47 -0.17
CA CYS A 423 -27.39 -4.05 0.11
C CYS A 423 -28.88 -3.80 0.45
N GLU A 424 -29.79 -4.45 -0.28
CA GLU A 424 -31.23 -4.39 0.01
C GLU A 424 -31.57 -5.08 1.33
N GLN A 425 -30.87 -6.15 1.71
CA GLN A 425 -31.02 -6.76 3.05
C GLN A 425 -30.57 -5.79 4.16
N ALA A 426 -29.45 -5.08 3.95
CA ALA A 426 -28.98 -4.06 4.88
C ALA A 426 -30.02 -2.93 5.04
N LEU A 427 -30.62 -2.46 3.94
CA LEU A 427 -31.66 -1.42 3.93
C LEU A 427 -32.97 -1.86 4.59
N ARG A 428 -33.28 -3.16 4.60
CA ARG A 428 -34.43 -3.66 5.37
C ARG A 428 -34.22 -3.52 6.88
N ASN A 429 -32.97 -3.63 7.33
CA ASN A 429 -32.64 -3.45 8.74
C ASN A 429 -32.53 -1.96 9.13
N ASP A 430 -32.04 -1.13 8.23
CA ASP A 430 -31.94 0.33 8.45
C ASP A 430 -32.23 1.08 7.15
N GLN A 431 -33.48 1.52 7.00
CA GLN A 431 -33.96 2.27 5.84
C GLN A 431 -33.49 3.73 5.84
N SER A 432 -32.96 4.22 6.95
CA SER A 432 -32.57 5.62 7.12
C SER A 432 -31.06 5.84 7.00
N ASP A 433 -30.27 4.78 6.71
CA ASP A 433 -28.84 4.92 6.52
C ASP A 433 -28.52 5.51 5.13
N PRO A 434 -28.02 6.77 5.05
CA PRO A 434 -27.70 7.41 3.78
C PRO A 434 -26.58 6.71 3.03
N SER A 435 -25.67 6.04 3.75
CA SER A 435 -24.53 5.30 3.15
C SER A 435 -24.98 4.06 2.38
N LEU A 436 -26.04 3.39 2.86
CA LEU A 436 -26.61 2.24 2.17
C LEU A 436 -27.35 2.63 0.90
N HIS A 437 -28.12 3.73 0.94
CA HIS A 437 -28.76 4.28 -0.26
C HIS A 437 -27.71 4.72 -1.29
N TYR A 438 -26.62 5.34 -0.84
CA TYR A 438 -25.50 5.70 -1.71
C TYR A 438 -24.83 4.47 -2.32
N LEU A 439 -24.57 3.41 -1.53
CA LEU A 439 -24.03 2.13 -2.02
C LEU A 439 -24.97 1.49 -3.05
N LEU A 440 -26.28 1.48 -2.78
CA LEU A 440 -27.27 0.93 -3.73
C LEU A 440 -27.28 1.73 -5.04
N ALA A 441 -27.20 3.08 -4.95
CA ALA A 441 -27.10 3.93 -6.13
C ALA A 441 -25.86 3.60 -6.97
N THR A 442 -24.70 3.40 -6.33
CA THR A 442 -23.47 3.01 -7.02
C THR A 442 -23.59 1.63 -7.67
N ILE A 443 -24.26 0.66 -7.02
CA ILE A 443 -24.54 -0.65 -7.61
C ILE A 443 -25.43 -0.52 -8.86
N PHE A 444 -26.49 0.30 -8.80
CA PHE A 444 -27.37 0.54 -9.96
C PHE A 444 -26.63 1.22 -11.12
N LEU A 445 -25.71 2.15 -10.83
CA LEU A 445 -24.86 2.76 -11.86
C LEU A 445 -24.01 1.71 -12.58
N GLU A 446 -23.42 0.79 -11.82
CA GLU A 446 -22.63 -0.32 -12.36
C GLU A 446 -23.47 -1.29 -13.22
N GLN A 447 -24.76 -1.43 -12.88
CA GLN A 447 -25.73 -2.21 -13.66
C GLN A 447 -26.33 -1.42 -14.84
N GLU A 448 -25.93 -0.17 -15.08
CA GLU A 448 -26.49 0.75 -16.10
C GLU A 448 -27.97 1.13 -15.88
N ARG A 449 -28.43 0.95 -14.68
CA ARG A 449 -29.82 1.26 -14.28
C ARG A 449 -29.92 2.70 -13.78
N ILE A 450 -29.72 3.65 -14.71
CA ILE A 450 -29.63 5.09 -14.37
C ILE A 450 -30.85 5.61 -13.59
N PRO A 451 -32.11 5.31 -13.98
CA PRO A 451 -33.28 5.79 -13.22
C PRO A 451 -33.30 5.29 -11.78
N ASP A 452 -32.92 4.03 -11.56
CA ASP A 452 -32.87 3.43 -10.22
C ASP A 452 -31.76 4.05 -9.38
N ALA A 453 -30.61 4.35 -9.99
CA ALA A 453 -29.50 5.05 -9.35
C ALA A 453 -29.90 6.46 -8.89
N ILE A 454 -30.58 7.23 -9.74
CA ILE A 454 -31.10 8.55 -9.38
C ILE A 454 -32.07 8.45 -8.19
N HIS A 455 -32.98 7.47 -8.24
CA HIS A 455 -33.92 7.26 -7.13
C HIS A 455 -33.20 6.92 -5.81
N ALA A 456 -32.20 6.06 -5.87
CA ALA A 456 -31.40 5.68 -4.69
C ALA A 456 -30.56 6.86 -4.14
N PHE A 457 -30.00 7.73 -5.00
CA PHE A 457 -29.34 8.96 -4.55
C PHE A 457 -30.32 9.91 -3.86
N HIS A 458 -31.54 10.06 -4.38
CA HIS A 458 -32.57 10.83 -3.68
C HIS A 458 -32.94 10.19 -2.34
N GLY A 459 -32.93 8.86 -2.22
CA GLY A 459 -33.05 8.16 -0.95
C GLY A 459 -31.96 8.56 0.05
N ALA A 460 -30.70 8.58 -0.40
CA ALA A 460 -29.56 9.02 0.41
C ALA A 460 -29.72 10.48 0.88
N LEU A 461 -30.15 11.39 0.00
CA LEU A 461 -30.35 12.80 0.31
C LEU A 461 -31.60 13.05 1.18
N SER A 462 -32.62 12.19 1.10
CA SER A 462 -33.77 12.23 1.98
C SER A 462 -33.41 11.81 3.41
N ALA A 463 -32.51 10.84 3.54
CA ALA A 463 -31.98 10.38 4.82
C ALA A 463 -30.96 11.38 5.42
N ASN A 464 -30.13 11.98 4.59
CA ASN A 464 -29.15 13.00 5.00
C ASN A 464 -29.04 14.10 3.92
N PRO A 465 -29.72 15.26 4.08
CA PRO A 465 -29.62 16.37 3.13
C PRO A 465 -28.24 17.00 3.03
N ASP A 466 -27.36 16.80 4.02
CA ASP A 466 -25.98 17.30 4.03
C ASP A 466 -24.97 16.25 3.53
N PHE A 467 -25.42 15.24 2.79
CA PHE A 467 -24.52 14.21 2.23
C PHE A 467 -23.87 14.72 0.93
N ALA A 468 -22.73 15.42 1.07
CA ALA A 468 -22.02 16.07 -0.03
C ALA A 468 -21.70 15.14 -1.21
N LEU A 469 -21.31 13.88 -0.95
CA LEU A 469 -21.00 12.91 -2.00
C LEU A 469 -22.24 12.51 -2.81
N ALA A 470 -23.39 12.36 -2.18
CA ALA A 470 -24.64 12.04 -2.90
C ALA A 470 -25.07 13.21 -3.78
N HIS A 471 -24.95 14.46 -3.29
CA HIS A 471 -25.16 15.65 -4.11
C HIS A 471 -24.19 15.72 -5.29
N PHE A 472 -22.91 15.49 -5.06
CA PHE A 472 -21.92 15.49 -6.12
C PHE A 472 -22.18 14.40 -7.18
N ALA A 473 -22.44 13.16 -6.75
CA ALA A 473 -22.71 12.04 -7.64
C ALA A 473 -23.98 12.28 -8.47
N LEU A 474 -25.04 12.76 -7.84
CA LEU A 474 -26.30 13.08 -8.53
C LEU A 474 -26.12 14.24 -9.50
N GLY A 475 -25.43 15.31 -9.10
CA GLY A 475 -25.14 16.45 -9.98
C GLY A 475 -24.35 16.05 -11.22
N ASN A 476 -23.33 15.21 -11.05
CA ASN A 476 -22.55 14.67 -12.16
C ASN A 476 -23.39 13.78 -13.10
N LEU A 477 -24.26 12.94 -12.53
CA LEU A 477 -25.15 12.08 -13.30
C LEU A 477 -26.17 12.90 -14.13
N LEU A 478 -26.78 13.91 -13.53
CA LEU A 478 -27.72 14.81 -14.20
C LEU A 478 -27.04 15.64 -15.29
N GLN A 479 -25.78 16.04 -15.10
CA GLN A 479 -25.00 16.71 -16.15
C GLN A 479 -24.81 15.83 -17.38
N GLN A 480 -24.55 14.53 -17.20
CA GLN A 480 -24.46 13.57 -18.31
C GLN A 480 -25.80 13.34 -19.00
N GLN A 481 -26.91 13.46 -18.25
CA GLN A 481 -28.25 13.41 -18.81
C GLN A 481 -28.68 14.73 -19.47
N GLN A 482 -27.78 15.71 -19.62
CA GLN A 482 -28.04 17.06 -20.16
C GLN A 482 -29.04 17.89 -19.34
N GLN A 483 -29.27 17.52 -18.09
CA GLN A 483 -30.12 18.24 -17.14
C GLN A 483 -29.30 19.29 -16.37
N HIS A 484 -28.77 20.27 -17.11
CA HIS A 484 -27.73 21.19 -16.61
C HIS A 484 -28.15 22.03 -15.40
N GLU A 485 -29.40 22.46 -15.31
CA GLU A 485 -29.88 23.29 -14.20
C GLU A 485 -29.95 22.51 -12.89
N GLU A 486 -30.52 21.29 -12.94
CA GLU A 486 -30.60 20.42 -11.76
C GLU A 486 -29.21 19.95 -11.34
N ALA A 487 -28.36 19.63 -12.32
CA ALA A 487 -26.95 19.27 -12.07
C ALA A 487 -26.21 20.37 -11.32
N ARG A 488 -26.34 21.63 -11.79
CA ARG A 488 -25.70 22.79 -11.17
C ARG A 488 -26.22 23.01 -9.74
N HIS A 489 -27.54 22.82 -9.53
CA HIS A 489 -28.14 22.92 -8.20
C HIS A 489 -27.51 21.92 -7.21
N HIS A 490 -27.40 20.64 -7.58
CA HIS A 490 -26.81 19.62 -6.74
C HIS A 490 -25.30 19.85 -6.52
N LEU A 491 -24.53 20.23 -7.55
CA LEU A 491 -23.12 20.58 -7.40
C LEU A 491 -22.90 21.77 -6.47
N SER A 492 -23.77 22.80 -6.55
CA SER A 492 -23.72 23.97 -5.66
C SER A 492 -24.04 23.58 -4.20
N ASN A 493 -25.00 22.68 -3.98
CA ASN A 493 -25.30 22.17 -2.64
C ASN A 493 -24.11 21.39 -2.07
N ALA A 494 -23.50 20.51 -2.86
CA ALA A 494 -22.28 19.79 -2.45
C ALA A 494 -21.17 20.78 -2.05
N LEU A 495 -20.94 21.81 -2.87
CA LEU A 495 -19.94 22.84 -2.59
C LEU A 495 -20.23 23.58 -1.28
N ALA A 496 -21.47 23.99 -1.06
CA ALA A 496 -21.88 24.70 0.16
C ALA A 496 -21.70 23.85 1.44
N ILE A 497 -21.91 22.54 1.35
CA ILE A 497 -21.70 21.60 2.45
C ILE A 497 -20.20 21.46 2.72
N LEU A 498 -19.41 21.26 1.69
CA LEU A 498 -17.95 21.08 1.78
C LEU A 498 -17.24 22.31 2.31
N GLN A 499 -17.69 23.52 1.97
CA GLN A 499 -17.14 24.78 2.49
C GLN A 499 -17.31 24.95 4.01
N ARG A 500 -18.24 24.22 4.62
CA ARG A 500 -18.44 24.17 6.09
C ARG A 500 -17.62 23.07 6.75
N THR A 501 -17.00 22.20 5.96
CA THR A 501 -16.20 21.07 6.42
C THR A 501 -14.72 21.44 6.34
N SER A 502 -13.91 21.04 7.33
CA SER A 502 -12.46 21.25 7.25
C SER A 502 -11.88 20.55 6.00
N PRO A 503 -11.02 21.21 5.21
CA PRO A 503 -10.48 20.67 3.96
C PRO A 503 -9.80 19.30 4.09
N ASP A 504 -9.23 19.01 5.27
CA ASP A 504 -8.48 17.77 5.54
C ASP A 504 -9.38 16.60 5.98
N VAL A 505 -10.68 16.83 6.17
CA VAL A 505 -11.60 15.76 6.55
C VAL A 505 -11.80 14.80 5.39
N VAL A 506 -11.52 13.53 5.63
CA VAL A 506 -11.82 12.44 4.68
C VAL A 506 -13.32 12.22 4.67
N LEU A 507 -13.91 12.27 3.50
CA LEU A 507 -15.35 12.09 3.33
C LEU A 507 -15.75 10.64 3.59
N PRO A 508 -16.89 10.40 4.26
CA PRO A 508 -17.43 9.06 4.43
C PRO A 508 -17.65 8.41 3.06
N GLU A 509 -17.63 7.09 2.99
CA GLU A 509 -17.79 6.29 1.76
C GLU A 509 -16.66 6.42 0.74
N THR A 510 -15.57 7.09 1.06
CA THR A 510 -14.39 7.21 0.18
C THR A 510 -13.13 6.64 0.83
N THR A 511 -12.19 6.18 0.02
CA THR A 511 -10.87 5.73 0.49
C THR A 511 -9.84 6.87 0.40
N GLY A 512 -10.12 7.96 1.15
CA GLY A 512 -9.16 9.05 1.30
C GLY A 512 -9.48 10.34 0.53
N LEU A 513 -10.65 10.47 -0.12
CA LEU A 513 -11.06 11.73 -0.72
C LEU A 513 -11.40 12.74 0.38
N THR A 514 -10.66 13.85 0.42
CA THR A 514 -10.88 14.92 1.40
C THR A 514 -11.91 15.94 0.90
N ALA A 515 -12.53 16.64 1.85
CA ALA A 515 -13.49 17.71 1.56
C ALA A 515 -12.87 18.79 0.67
N GLY A 516 -11.64 19.20 0.93
CA GLY A 516 -10.93 20.20 0.12
C GLY A 516 -10.74 19.77 -1.33
N ARG A 517 -10.37 18.49 -1.56
CA ARG A 517 -10.20 17.96 -2.92
C ARG A 517 -11.50 17.89 -3.70
N LEU A 518 -12.60 17.50 -3.04
CA LEU A 518 -13.89 17.47 -3.70
C LEU A 518 -14.39 18.89 -4.01
N THR A 519 -14.11 19.86 -3.13
CA THR A 519 -14.37 21.28 -3.35
C THR A 519 -13.74 21.79 -4.64
N GLU A 520 -12.43 21.60 -4.80
CA GLU A 520 -11.67 22.00 -6.01
C GLU A 520 -12.26 21.39 -7.27
N LEU A 521 -12.63 20.11 -7.23
CA LEU A 521 -13.22 19.41 -8.36
C LEU A 521 -14.57 20.05 -8.77
N ILE A 522 -15.45 20.32 -7.80
CA ILE A 522 -16.76 20.91 -8.05
C ILE A 522 -16.62 22.32 -8.60
N GLU A 523 -15.71 23.14 -8.08
CA GLU A 523 -15.45 24.49 -8.56
C GLU A 523 -15.05 24.50 -10.05
N VAL A 524 -14.19 23.59 -10.47
CA VAL A 524 -13.81 23.42 -11.89
C VAL A 524 -15.01 22.99 -12.74
N MET A 525 -15.90 22.15 -12.21
CA MET A 525 -17.09 21.71 -12.94
C MET A 525 -18.14 22.82 -13.09
N LEU A 526 -18.28 23.67 -12.11
CA LEU A 526 -19.24 24.79 -12.14
C LEU A 526 -18.79 25.97 -13.01
N GLN A 527 -17.49 26.07 -13.32
CA GLN A 527 -16.91 27.10 -14.22
C GLN A 527 -17.06 26.74 -15.71
N ARG A 528 -17.39 25.50 -16.01
CA ARG A 528 -17.69 25.01 -17.38
C ARG A 528 -19.17 25.10 -17.68
#